data_06c5b984b81fb6386fd1bacc6c970d08
#
_entry.id   06c5b984b81fb6386fd1bacc6c970d08
#
_cell.length_a   1.000
_cell.length_b   1.000
_cell.length_c   1.000
_cell.angle_alpha   90.00
_cell.angle_beta   90.00
_cell.angle_gamma   90.00
#
_symmetry.space_group_name_H-M   'P 1'
#
loop_
_entity.id
_entity.type
_entity.pdbx_description
1 polymer ?
#
loop_
_entity_poly.entity_id
_entity_poly.type
_entity_poly.pdbx_seq_one_letter_code
_entity_poly.pdbx_strand_id
1 'polypeptide(L)'
;MVALLIGLFLLGALLIIVQTNKRVFVNQNQLAQLQDGERMALTVISDVLQSAGYFPDPTTNTLAMTLTQSLPFAVGQSVYGVSSGTPAGDQLYVRYMTTGGDGILNCSGQSNPIGGPNTLYVNMFQVLNGQLVCTMNGTQYNLVSGVTNGVTSGVTNLTVLYGVKANAVAPGNNVDTYMTAAQVNAAGLWDNVIAALVQVTFTNPMYVAGQTGQPATVSIQRVISVMNQTGPTL
;
A
#
# COMPACT_ATOMS: atom_id res chain seq x y z
N MET A 1 -55.36 -22.28 24.12
CA MET A 1 -55.26 -21.24 23.06
C MET A 1 -54.33 -20.12 23.47
N VAL A 2 -54.55 -19.39 24.59
CA VAL A 2 -53.74 -18.24 25.05
C VAL A 2 -52.24 -18.63 25.24
N ALA A 3 -51.96 -19.77 25.92
CA ALA A 3 -50.59 -20.22 26.16
C ALA A 3 -49.81 -20.52 24.85
N LEU A 4 -50.48 -20.99 23.81
CA LEU A 4 -49.86 -21.27 22.49
C LEU A 4 -49.50 -19.98 21.77
N LEU A 5 -50.33 -18.92 21.88
CA LEU A 5 -50.03 -17.62 21.31
C LEU A 5 -48.84 -16.92 22.02
N ILE A 6 -48.76 -17.03 23.36
CA ILE A 6 -47.63 -16.51 24.11
C ILE A 6 -46.34 -17.24 23.77
N GLY A 7 -46.40 -18.58 23.64
CA GLY A 7 -45.25 -19.39 23.22
C GLY A 7 -44.73 -19.06 21.84
N LEU A 8 -45.61 -18.80 20.87
CA LEU A 8 -45.25 -18.40 19.52
C LEU A 8 -44.60 -17.00 19.49
N PHE A 9 -45.14 -16.07 20.30
CA PHE A 9 -44.58 -14.74 20.39
C PHE A 9 -43.16 -14.73 21.01
N LEU A 10 -42.95 -15.51 22.07
CA LEU A 10 -41.64 -15.66 22.70
C LEU A 10 -40.62 -16.31 21.75
N LEU A 11 -41.01 -17.34 20.98
CA LEU A 11 -40.13 -17.92 19.96
C LEU A 11 -39.78 -16.93 18.88
N GLY A 12 -40.73 -16.09 18.41
CA GLY A 12 -40.47 -15.02 17.45
C GLY A 12 -39.48 -14.00 17.99
N ALA A 13 -39.62 -13.58 19.25
CA ALA A 13 -38.71 -12.66 19.90
C ALA A 13 -37.27 -13.23 20.02
N LEU A 14 -37.14 -14.51 20.40
CA LEU A 14 -35.84 -15.18 20.47
C LEU A 14 -35.16 -15.30 19.10
N LEU A 15 -35.90 -15.59 18.04
CA LEU A 15 -35.35 -15.62 16.69
C LEU A 15 -34.78 -14.25 16.23
N ILE A 16 -35.49 -13.16 16.55
CA ILE A 16 -35.01 -11.80 16.24
C ILE A 16 -33.72 -11.50 16.99
N ILE A 17 -33.63 -11.85 18.29
CA ILE A 17 -32.41 -11.65 19.08
C ILE A 17 -31.24 -12.43 18.49
N VAL A 18 -31.43 -13.70 18.15
CA VAL A 18 -30.38 -14.54 17.56
C VAL A 18 -29.91 -13.98 16.23
N GLN A 19 -30.82 -13.54 15.37
CA GLN A 19 -30.47 -12.96 14.07
C GLN A 19 -29.72 -11.63 14.24
N THR A 20 -30.13 -10.77 15.18
CA THR A 20 -29.46 -9.50 15.47
C THR A 20 -28.05 -9.75 15.99
N ASN A 21 -27.88 -10.68 16.95
CA ASN A 21 -26.56 -11.02 17.46
C ASN A 21 -25.63 -11.58 16.37
N LYS A 22 -26.16 -12.45 15.50
CA LYS A 22 -25.39 -12.95 14.36
C LYS A 22 -24.93 -11.83 13.41
N ARG A 23 -25.80 -10.85 13.10
CA ARG A 23 -25.43 -9.70 12.26
C ARG A 23 -24.35 -8.86 12.93
N VAL A 24 -24.49 -8.55 14.22
CA VAL A 24 -23.50 -7.77 14.97
C VAL A 24 -22.13 -8.48 14.95
N PHE A 25 -22.11 -9.78 15.19
CA PHE A 25 -20.87 -10.58 15.16
C PHE A 25 -20.20 -10.57 13.77
N VAL A 26 -20.98 -10.76 12.69
CA VAL A 26 -20.48 -10.71 11.32
C VAL A 26 -19.89 -9.32 11.01
N ASN A 27 -20.61 -8.25 11.38
CA ASN A 27 -20.17 -6.88 11.15
C ASN A 27 -18.86 -6.56 11.89
N GLN A 28 -18.75 -6.97 13.16
CA GLN A 28 -17.51 -6.78 13.94
C GLN A 28 -16.33 -7.52 13.31
N ASN A 29 -16.54 -8.74 12.84
CA ASN A 29 -15.49 -9.51 12.18
C ASN A 29 -15.05 -8.87 10.85
N GLN A 30 -15.99 -8.36 10.06
CA GLN A 30 -15.68 -7.65 8.82
C GLN A 30 -14.90 -6.36 9.05
N LEU A 31 -15.25 -5.60 10.09
CA LEU A 31 -14.53 -4.38 10.45
C LEU A 31 -13.11 -4.70 10.93
N ALA A 32 -12.94 -5.76 11.72
CA ALA A 32 -11.61 -6.19 12.16
C ALA A 32 -10.72 -6.62 10.98
N GLN A 33 -11.28 -7.35 10.01
CA GLN A 33 -10.56 -7.73 8.78
C GLN A 33 -10.19 -6.53 7.92
N LEU A 34 -11.07 -5.52 7.83
CA LEU A 34 -10.77 -4.28 7.12
C LEU A 34 -9.58 -3.57 7.78
N GLN A 35 -9.61 -3.38 9.10
CA GLN A 35 -8.53 -2.73 9.85
C GLN A 35 -7.20 -3.48 9.75
N ASP A 36 -7.23 -4.81 9.75
CA ASP A 36 -6.04 -5.64 9.53
C ASP A 36 -5.48 -5.46 8.11
N GLY A 37 -6.36 -5.46 7.11
CA GLY A 37 -5.99 -5.22 5.72
C GLY A 37 -5.38 -3.82 5.49
N GLU A 38 -5.99 -2.78 6.08
CA GLU A 38 -5.48 -1.40 6.05
C GLU A 38 -4.08 -1.30 6.64
N ARG A 39 -3.89 -1.89 7.82
CA ARG A 39 -2.60 -1.88 8.52
C ARG A 39 -1.54 -2.65 7.75
N MET A 40 -1.87 -3.85 7.24
CA MET A 40 -0.96 -4.68 6.45
C MET A 40 -0.52 -3.95 5.17
N ALA A 41 -1.47 -3.40 4.41
CA ALA A 41 -1.18 -2.66 3.18
C ALA A 41 -0.17 -1.54 3.39
N LEU A 42 -0.45 -0.64 4.36
CA LEU A 42 0.41 0.51 4.62
C LEU A 42 1.75 0.12 5.25
N THR A 43 1.82 -0.94 6.05
CA THR A 43 3.08 -1.41 6.63
C THR A 43 4.01 -1.91 5.53
N VAL A 44 3.55 -2.83 4.68
CA VAL A 44 4.39 -3.37 3.59
C VAL A 44 4.84 -2.29 2.62
N ILE A 45 3.93 -1.39 2.21
CA ILE A 45 4.30 -0.28 1.33
C ILE A 45 5.32 0.64 2.01
N SER A 46 5.15 0.91 3.32
CA SER A 46 6.07 1.77 4.08
C SER A 46 7.47 1.17 4.15
N ASP A 47 7.58 -0.11 4.50
CA ASP A 47 8.86 -0.80 4.66
C ASP A 47 9.64 -0.82 3.34
N VAL A 48 8.96 -1.14 2.24
CA VAL A 48 9.55 -1.16 0.90
C VAL A 48 9.95 0.25 0.44
N LEU A 49 9.09 1.26 0.67
CA LEU A 49 9.37 2.63 0.23
C LEU A 49 10.49 3.29 1.04
N GLN A 50 10.59 2.98 2.34
CA GLN A 50 11.71 3.44 3.18
C GLN A 50 13.05 2.81 2.75
N SER A 51 13.02 1.60 2.22
CA SER A 51 14.20 0.93 1.65
C SER A 51 14.57 1.42 0.24
N ALA A 52 13.76 2.29 -0.38
CA ALA A 52 14.01 2.79 -1.72
C ALA A 52 15.39 3.41 -1.86
N GLY A 53 16.15 2.97 -2.86
CA GLY A 53 17.49 3.47 -3.12
C GLY A 53 18.56 2.95 -2.16
N TYR A 54 18.24 2.04 -1.25
CA TYR A 54 19.27 1.37 -0.47
C TYR A 54 20.22 0.57 -1.38
N PHE A 55 21.51 0.58 -1.06
CA PHE A 55 22.53 -0.25 -1.71
C PHE A 55 23.66 -0.56 -0.72
N PRO A 56 24.31 -1.74 -0.83
CA PRO A 56 25.41 -2.11 0.02
C PRO A 56 26.69 -1.35 -0.34
N ASP A 57 27.56 -1.18 0.64
CA ASP A 57 28.90 -0.59 0.51
C ASP A 57 28.91 0.85 -0.07
N PRO A 58 28.27 1.82 0.58
CA PRO A 58 28.21 3.21 0.08
C PRO A 58 29.57 3.92 0.07
N THR A 59 30.61 3.33 0.68
CA THR A 59 31.99 3.84 0.65
C THR A 59 32.71 3.54 -0.65
N THR A 60 32.29 2.50 -1.37
CA THR A 60 32.91 2.04 -2.62
C THR A 60 31.98 2.13 -3.82
N ASN A 61 30.67 2.18 -3.60
CA ASN A 61 29.65 2.22 -4.61
C ASN A 61 28.88 3.54 -4.57
N THR A 62 28.28 3.89 -5.68
CA THR A 62 27.30 4.99 -5.77
C THR A 62 25.94 4.45 -6.18
N LEU A 63 24.90 5.23 -5.93
CA LEU A 63 23.54 4.88 -6.34
C LEU A 63 23.43 4.63 -7.85
N ALA A 64 24.13 5.43 -8.66
CA ALA A 64 24.16 5.29 -10.10
C ALA A 64 24.86 4.00 -10.58
N MET A 65 25.90 3.55 -9.86
CA MET A 65 26.61 2.30 -10.17
C MET A 65 25.79 1.06 -9.83
N THR A 66 25.01 1.11 -8.75
CA THR A 66 24.24 -0.02 -8.25
C THR A 66 22.85 -0.12 -8.88
N LEU A 67 22.19 1.03 -9.07
CA LEU A 67 20.88 1.12 -9.70
C LEU A 67 21.01 1.58 -11.16
N THR A 68 21.52 0.70 -12.00
CA THR A 68 21.67 0.95 -13.45
C THR A 68 20.31 1.16 -14.12
N GLN A 69 20.32 1.68 -15.34
CA GLN A 69 19.09 1.88 -16.11
C GLN A 69 18.35 0.56 -16.30
N SER A 70 17.07 0.54 -15.93
CA SER A 70 16.17 -0.61 -16.13
C SER A 70 14.74 -0.09 -16.16
N LEU A 71 14.09 -0.20 -17.30
CA LEU A 71 12.71 0.31 -17.44
C LEU A 71 11.79 -0.17 -16.28
N PRO A 72 11.00 0.71 -15.69
CA PRO A 72 10.79 2.13 -16.07
C PRO A 72 11.76 3.15 -15.44
N PHE A 73 12.80 2.71 -14.74
CA PHE A 73 13.71 3.56 -13.98
C PHE A 73 14.87 4.10 -14.82
N ALA A 74 15.25 5.35 -14.60
CA ALA A 74 16.50 5.94 -15.02
C ALA A 74 17.67 5.45 -14.12
N VAL A 75 18.91 5.79 -14.49
CA VAL A 75 20.10 5.48 -13.66
C VAL A 75 19.98 6.21 -12.32
N GLY A 76 20.22 5.48 -11.22
CA GLY A 76 20.15 6.03 -9.85
C GLY A 76 18.73 6.24 -9.31
N GLN A 77 17.72 6.23 -10.14
CA GLN A 77 16.34 6.42 -9.72
C GLN A 77 15.84 5.23 -8.91
N SER A 78 15.26 5.44 -7.74
CA SER A 78 14.79 4.39 -6.83
C SER A 78 13.27 4.27 -6.74
N VAL A 79 12.55 5.35 -7.06
CA VAL A 79 11.08 5.42 -7.03
C VAL A 79 10.58 5.86 -8.39
N TYR A 80 9.51 5.23 -8.85
CA TYR A 80 8.80 5.60 -10.07
C TYR A 80 7.33 5.33 -9.91
N GLY A 81 6.49 6.04 -10.65
CA GLY A 81 5.05 5.85 -10.62
C GLY A 81 4.38 6.03 -11.95
N VAL A 82 3.22 5.42 -12.08
CA VAL A 82 2.32 5.61 -13.22
C VAL A 82 0.96 6.02 -12.69
N SER A 83 0.48 7.19 -13.13
CA SER A 83 -0.90 7.60 -12.87
C SER A 83 -1.78 6.96 -13.94
N SER A 84 -2.57 5.96 -13.57
CA SER A 84 -3.28 5.17 -14.58
C SER A 84 -4.61 5.79 -15.01
N GLY A 85 -5.17 6.71 -14.22
CA GLY A 85 -6.49 7.29 -14.48
C GLY A 85 -7.63 6.26 -14.55
N THR A 86 -7.35 4.99 -14.27
CA THR A 86 -8.31 3.89 -14.24
C THR A 86 -8.94 3.76 -12.86
N PRO A 87 -10.11 3.10 -12.72
CA PRO A 87 -10.71 2.84 -11.41
C PRO A 87 -9.81 2.09 -10.43
N ALA A 88 -8.83 1.34 -10.91
CA ALA A 88 -7.87 0.59 -10.08
C ALA A 88 -6.76 1.46 -9.48
N GLY A 89 -6.58 2.71 -9.94
CA GLY A 89 -5.63 3.67 -9.39
C GLY A 89 -4.21 3.58 -9.96
N ASP A 90 -3.28 4.15 -9.21
CA ASP A 90 -1.89 4.32 -9.62
C ASP A 90 -1.07 3.03 -9.46
N GLN A 91 0.09 3.01 -10.12
CA GLN A 91 1.13 2.02 -9.89
C GLN A 91 2.33 2.69 -9.23
N LEU A 92 2.84 2.08 -8.17
CA LEU A 92 4.04 2.52 -7.45
C LEU A 92 5.15 1.49 -7.63
N TYR A 93 6.27 1.93 -8.18
CA TYR A 93 7.47 1.12 -8.36
C TYR A 93 8.55 1.59 -7.39
N VAL A 94 9.18 0.65 -6.71
CA VAL A 94 10.28 0.90 -5.76
C VAL A 94 11.37 -0.12 -5.99
N ARG A 95 12.63 0.35 -6.09
CA ARG A 95 13.78 -0.55 -6.20
C ARG A 95 14.90 -0.19 -5.24
N TYR A 96 15.61 -1.21 -4.85
CA TYR A 96 16.80 -1.14 -3.99
C TYR A 96 17.64 -2.41 -4.16
N MET A 97 18.91 -2.34 -3.80
CA MET A 97 19.81 -3.50 -3.83
C MET A 97 20.13 -3.94 -2.41
N THR A 98 20.05 -5.24 -2.14
CA THR A 98 20.35 -5.85 -0.84
C THR A 98 21.56 -6.76 -0.93
N THR A 99 22.27 -6.93 0.18
CA THR A 99 23.28 -7.99 0.34
C THR A 99 22.71 -9.14 1.16
N GLY A 100 23.30 -10.32 1.01
CA GLY A 100 22.85 -11.50 1.75
C GLY A 100 22.93 -11.31 3.26
N GLY A 101 21.79 -11.44 3.95
CA GLY A 101 21.68 -11.37 5.40
C GLY A 101 21.54 -9.97 5.99
N ASP A 102 21.31 -8.92 5.20
CA ASP A 102 21.13 -7.56 5.70
C ASP A 102 19.75 -7.31 6.36
N GLY A 103 18.83 -8.27 6.23
CA GLY A 103 17.51 -8.23 6.87
C GLY A 103 16.50 -7.30 6.19
N ILE A 104 16.85 -6.66 5.08
CA ILE A 104 15.92 -5.79 4.34
C ILE A 104 14.87 -6.63 3.61
N LEU A 105 13.60 -6.36 3.93
CA LEU A 105 12.48 -7.13 3.40
C LEU A 105 12.00 -6.57 2.06
N ASN A 106 11.65 -7.46 1.15
CA ASN A 106 10.90 -7.15 -0.05
C ASN A 106 9.38 -7.17 0.24
N CYS A 107 8.57 -6.85 -0.74
CA CYS A 107 7.11 -6.79 -0.56
C CYS A 107 6.43 -8.15 -0.32
N SER A 108 7.14 -9.27 -0.49
CA SER A 108 6.65 -10.60 -0.08
C SER A 108 6.98 -10.93 1.38
N GLY A 109 7.67 -10.03 2.10
CA GLY A 109 8.11 -10.24 3.47
C GLY A 109 9.37 -11.12 3.58
N GLN A 110 10.08 -11.33 2.48
CA GLN A 110 11.33 -12.11 2.46
C GLN A 110 12.55 -11.19 2.37
N SER A 111 13.63 -11.54 3.06
CA SER A 111 14.93 -10.90 2.92
C SER A 111 15.85 -11.69 2.00
N ASN A 112 16.94 -11.06 1.57
CA ASN A 112 18.01 -11.76 0.88
C ASN A 112 18.69 -12.75 1.86
N PRO A 113 18.76 -14.06 1.53
CA PRO A 113 19.28 -15.06 2.46
C PRO A 113 20.76 -14.82 2.80
N ILE A 114 21.17 -15.23 4.00
CA ILE A 114 22.56 -15.13 4.46
C ILE A 114 23.49 -15.84 3.46
N GLY A 115 24.56 -15.12 3.05
CA GLY A 115 25.50 -15.62 2.05
C GLY A 115 25.00 -15.51 0.61
N GLY A 116 23.82 -14.96 0.38
CA GLY A 116 23.33 -14.66 -0.96
C GLY A 116 24.10 -13.52 -1.64
N PRO A 117 24.11 -13.46 -2.97
CA PRO A 117 24.74 -12.36 -3.71
C PRO A 117 23.94 -11.06 -3.52
N ASN A 118 24.57 -9.93 -3.85
CA ASN A 118 23.85 -8.66 -3.97
C ASN A 118 22.71 -8.81 -4.97
N THR A 119 21.50 -8.53 -4.54
CA THR A 119 20.27 -8.75 -5.30
C THR A 119 19.48 -7.46 -5.43
N LEU A 120 19.13 -7.10 -6.66
CA LEU A 120 18.24 -5.99 -6.96
C LEU A 120 16.78 -6.44 -6.78
N TYR A 121 16.07 -5.80 -5.85
CA TYR A 121 14.63 -5.96 -5.71
C TYR A 121 13.91 -4.81 -6.44
N VAL A 122 12.99 -5.18 -7.32
CA VAL A 122 12.08 -4.27 -7.98
C VAL A 122 10.66 -4.66 -7.56
N ASN A 123 10.06 -3.83 -6.73
CA ASN A 123 8.72 -4.04 -6.18
C ASN A 123 7.75 -3.09 -6.86
N MET A 124 6.64 -3.61 -7.40
CA MET A 124 5.58 -2.82 -8.01
C MET A 124 4.26 -3.07 -7.28
N PHE A 125 3.67 -2.03 -6.72
CA PHE A 125 2.36 -2.08 -6.08
C PHE A 125 1.28 -1.58 -7.03
N GLN A 126 0.15 -2.30 -7.09
CA GLN A 126 -1.03 -1.93 -7.86
C GLN A 126 -2.29 -2.61 -7.31
N VAL A 127 -3.44 -2.15 -7.74
CA VAL A 127 -4.71 -2.84 -7.46
C VAL A 127 -5.12 -3.66 -8.68
N LEU A 128 -5.32 -4.95 -8.48
CA LEU A 128 -5.80 -5.89 -9.50
C LEU A 128 -6.95 -6.71 -8.96
N ASN A 129 -8.07 -6.75 -9.66
CA ASN A 129 -9.23 -7.57 -9.31
C ASN A 129 -9.72 -7.38 -7.86
N GLY A 130 -9.70 -6.14 -7.37
CA GLY A 130 -10.10 -5.82 -6.01
C GLY A 130 -9.10 -6.24 -4.93
N GLN A 131 -7.85 -6.48 -5.29
CA GLN A 131 -6.77 -6.86 -4.39
C GLN A 131 -5.60 -5.90 -4.51
N LEU A 132 -4.99 -5.54 -3.39
CA LEU A 132 -3.67 -4.91 -3.43
C LEU A 132 -2.63 -6.01 -3.66
N VAL A 133 -1.93 -5.90 -4.77
CA VAL A 133 -0.89 -6.84 -5.15
C VAL A 133 0.46 -6.16 -5.21
N CYS A 134 1.50 -6.91 -4.90
CA CYS A 134 2.87 -6.54 -5.21
C CYS A 134 3.44 -7.52 -6.24
N THR A 135 4.09 -7.00 -7.26
CA THR A 135 4.91 -7.79 -8.19
C THR A 135 6.37 -7.51 -7.89
N MET A 136 7.11 -8.54 -7.48
CA MET A 136 8.55 -8.46 -7.20
C MET A 136 9.31 -9.27 -8.23
N ASN A 137 10.19 -8.60 -8.97
CA ASN A 137 11.00 -9.22 -10.03
C ASN A 137 10.18 -10.15 -10.97
N GLY A 138 8.94 -9.71 -11.30
CA GLY A 138 8.03 -10.46 -12.19
C GLY A 138 7.12 -11.47 -11.48
N THR A 139 7.31 -11.75 -10.19
CA THR A 139 6.43 -12.65 -9.42
C THR A 139 5.40 -11.85 -8.62
N GLN A 140 4.12 -12.19 -8.77
CA GLN A 140 3.02 -11.50 -8.09
C GLN A 140 2.71 -12.12 -6.74
N TYR A 141 2.49 -11.26 -5.74
CA TYR A 141 2.09 -11.57 -4.38
C TYR A 141 0.85 -10.79 -4.00
N ASN A 142 -0.16 -11.45 -3.47
CA ASN A 142 -1.37 -10.80 -2.97
C ASN A 142 -1.13 -10.34 -1.53
N LEU A 143 -1.14 -9.03 -1.30
CA LEU A 143 -0.92 -8.44 0.03
C LEU A 143 -2.22 -8.37 0.83
N VAL A 144 -3.29 -7.93 0.19
CA VAL A 144 -4.61 -7.83 0.82
C VAL A 144 -5.64 -8.47 -0.09
N SER A 145 -6.29 -9.50 0.41
CA SER A 145 -7.33 -10.24 -0.33
C SER A 145 -8.67 -9.54 -0.25
N GLY A 146 -9.37 -9.47 -1.38
CA GLY A 146 -10.64 -8.75 -1.48
C GLY A 146 -11.89 -9.53 -1.09
N VAL A 147 -11.82 -10.82 -0.77
CA VAL A 147 -13.03 -11.63 -0.49
C VAL A 147 -12.78 -12.59 0.65
N THR A 148 -13.48 -12.41 1.77
CA THR A 148 -13.56 -13.41 2.84
C THR A 148 -15.04 -13.64 3.15
N ASN A 149 -15.48 -14.91 3.07
CA ASN A 149 -16.85 -15.34 3.36
C ASN A 149 -17.95 -14.66 2.51
N GLY A 150 -17.67 -14.38 1.24
CA GLY A 150 -18.67 -13.80 0.32
C GLY A 150 -18.88 -12.29 0.47
N VAL A 151 -18.10 -11.63 1.30
CA VAL A 151 -18.11 -10.17 1.46
C VAL A 151 -16.90 -9.56 0.74
N THR A 152 -17.17 -8.62 -0.15
CA THR A 152 -16.18 -7.88 -0.91
C THR A 152 -15.60 -6.76 -0.02
N SER A 153 -14.61 -7.05 0.80
CA SER A 153 -13.80 -6.02 1.47
C SER A 153 -12.54 -5.70 0.66
N GLY A 154 -12.71 -5.60 -0.66
CA GLY A 154 -11.61 -5.45 -1.60
C GLY A 154 -11.01 -4.05 -1.59
N VAL A 155 -9.77 -3.99 -2.03
CA VAL A 155 -9.10 -2.71 -2.34
C VAL A 155 -9.62 -2.21 -3.69
N THR A 156 -10.19 -1.00 -3.69
CA THR A 156 -10.80 -0.41 -4.89
C THR A 156 -9.86 0.55 -5.60
N ASN A 157 -8.93 1.20 -4.85
CA ASN A 157 -8.04 2.18 -5.44
C ASN A 157 -6.74 2.31 -4.66
N LEU A 158 -5.65 2.57 -5.38
CA LEU A 158 -4.37 3.03 -4.86
C LEU A 158 -4.08 4.41 -5.46
N THR A 159 -3.89 5.42 -4.62
CA THR A 159 -3.49 6.77 -5.03
C THR A 159 -2.14 7.10 -4.43
N VAL A 160 -1.21 7.60 -5.24
CA VAL A 160 0.11 7.98 -4.80
C VAL A 160 0.42 9.41 -5.26
N LEU A 161 0.72 10.28 -4.28
CA LEU A 161 1.25 11.61 -4.55
C LEU A 161 2.70 11.65 -4.07
N TYR A 162 3.57 12.16 -4.90
CA TYR A 162 5.01 12.24 -4.65
C TYR A 162 5.34 13.60 -4.07
N GLY A 163 5.91 13.61 -2.88
CA GLY A 163 6.42 14.81 -2.20
C GLY A 163 7.76 15.19 -2.79
N VAL A 164 7.77 16.29 -3.54
CA VAL A 164 8.92 16.75 -4.31
C VAL A 164 9.56 17.96 -3.63
N LYS A 165 10.88 17.95 -3.58
CA LYS A 165 11.70 19.12 -3.29
C LYS A 165 12.02 19.82 -4.62
N ALA A 166 11.19 20.79 -4.99
CA ALA A 166 11.29 21.47 -6.28
C ALA A 166 12.61 22.25 -6.43
N ASN A 167 13.15 22.82 -5.33
CA ASN A 167 14.44 23.49 -5.30
C ASN A 167 15.49 22.60 -4.60
N ALA A 168 16.27 21.85 -5.37
CA ALA A 168 17.32 20.97 -4.84
C ALA A 168 18.41 21.72 -4.05
N VAL A 169 18.61 23.01 -4.30
CA VAL A 169 19.65 23.85 -3.66
C VAL A 169 19.16 24.45 -2.33
N ALA A 170 17.86 24.47 -2.06
CA ALA A 170 17.33 24.98 -0.80
C ALA A 170 17.76 24.08 0.37
N PRO A 171 18.18 24.67 1.51
CA PRO A 171 18.58 23.88 2.67
C PRO A 171 17.40 23.09 3.25
N GLY A 172 17.71 21.88 3.80
CA GLY A 172 16.73 21.00 4.42
C GLY A 172 16.07 20.04 3.43
N ASN A 173 15.42 19.02 3.99
CA ASN A 173 14.72 17.95 3.23
C ASN A 173 13.20 18.07 3.38
N ASN A 174 12.68 19.29 3.19
CA ASN A 174 11.25 19.55 3.25
C ASN A 174 10.58 19.28 1.90
N VAL A 175 9.38 18.72 1.93
CA VAL A 175 8.53 18.62 0.75
C VAL A 175 7.96 20.01 0.44
N ASP A 176 8.23 20.51 -0.77
CA ASP A 176 7.69 21.79 -1.24
C ASP A 176 6.27 21.62 -1.80
N THR A 177 6.03 20.51 -2.48
CA THR A 177 4.73 20.23 -3.10
C THR A 177 4.50 18.73 -3.28
N TYR A 178 3.25 18.33 -3.34
CA TYR A 178 2.84 16.97 -3.72
C TYR A 178 2.34 16.96 -5.16
N MET A 179 2.88 16.03 -5.96
CA MET A 179 2.58 15.88 -7.38
C MET A 179 2.13 14.46 -7.71
N THR A 180 1.28 14.31 -8.71
CA THR A 180 0.97 13.00 -9.31
C THR A 180 2.18 12.48 -10.09
N ALA A 181 2.24 11.17 -10.36
CA ALA A 181 3.32 10.59 -11.17
C ALA A 181 3.44 11.26 -12.55
N ALA A 182 2.32 11.60 -13.18
CA ALA A 182 2.30 12.30 -14.46
C ALA A 182 2.95 13.69 -14.37
N GLN A 183 2.70 14.45 -13.30
CA GLN A 183 3.29 15.77 -13.07
C GLN A 183 4.79 15.66 -12.79
N VAL A 184 5.21 14.71 -11.95
CA VAL A 184 6.63 14.47 -11.67
C VAL A 184 7.39 14.11 -12.95
N ASN A 185 6.79 13.22 -13.76
CA ASN A 185 7.37 12.81 -15.04
C ASN A 185 7.49 13.98 -16.03
N ALA A 186 6.45 14.78 -16.16
CA ALA A 186 6.46 15.96 -17.03
C ALA A 186 7.50 17.02 -16.61
N ALA A 187 7.74 17.15 -15.30
CA ALA A 187 8.71 18.06 -14.73
C ALA A 187 10.14 17.49 -14.67
N GLY A 188 10.34 16.17 -14.88
CA GLY A 188 11.64 15.50 -14.76
C GLY A 188 12.18 15.49 -13.32
N LEU A 189 11.30 15.44 -12.30
CA LEU A 189 11.67 15.65 -10.90
C LEU A 189 11.73 14.34 -10.09
N TRP A 190 11.93 13.19 -10.72
CA TRP A 190 11.98 11.90 -10.00
C TRP A 190 13.13 11.82 -8.99
N ASP A 191 14.28 12.44 -9.29
CA ASP A 191 15.44 12.47 -8.38
C ASP A 191 15.21 13.39 -7.17
N ASN A 192 14.17 14.22 -7.23
CA ASN A 192 13.80 15.16 -6.16
C ASN A 192 12.63 14.65 -5.31
N VAL A 193 12.17 13.41 -5.52
CA VAL A 193 11.12 12.78 -4.72
C VAL A 193 11.70 12.33 -3.39
N ILE A 194 11.30 12.99 -2.30
CA ILE A 194 11.78 12.73 -0.93
C ILE A 194 10.75 12.07 -0.03
N ALA A 195 9.49 12.05 -0.45
CA ALA A 195 8.40 11.39 0.26
C ALA A 195 7.30 10.94 -0.71
N ALA A 196 6.43 10.04 -0.26
CA ALA A 196 5.19 9.73 -0.96
C ALA A 196 4.01 9.73 0.03
N LEU A 197 2.91 10.36 -0.35
CA LEU A 197 1.61 10.19 0.29
C LEU A 197 0.91 9.04 -0.42
N VAL A 198 0.77 7.94 0.29
CA VAL A 198 0.10 6.73 -0.21
C VAL A 198 -1.28 6.63 0.41
N GLN A 199 -2.31 6.55 -0.42
CA GLN A 199 -3.70 6.34 0.00
C GLN A 199 -4.22 5.05 -0.61
N VAL A 200 -4.73 4.16 0.24
CA VAL A 200 -5.40 2.92 -0.16
C VAL A 200 -6.88 3.03 0.18
N THR A 201 -7.73 2.75 -0.80
CA THR A 201 -9.19 2.82 -0.65
C THR A 201 -9.78 1.42 -0.69
N PHE A 202 -10.62 1.12 0.27
CA PHE A 202 -11.27 -0.18 0.47
C PHE A 202 -12.79 -0.06 0.27
N THR A 203 -13.42 -1.13 -0.14
CA THR A 203 -14.87 -1.26 -0.06
C THR A 203 -15.29 -1.30 1.41
N ASN A 204 -16.26 -0.49 1.79
CA ASN A 204 -16.81 -0.53 3.15
C ASN A 204 -17.75 -1.74 3.30
N PRO A 205 -17.42 -2.75 4.12
CA PRO A 205 -18.26 -3.92 4.31
C PRO A 205 -19.59 -3.61 5.02
N MET A 206 -19.68 -2.45 5.67
CA MET A 206 -20.88 -1.98 6.38
C MET A 206 -21.81 -1.19 5.44
N TYR A 207 -21.41 -0.92 4.21
CA TYR A 207 -22.21 -0.15 3.26
C TYR A 207 -23.44 -0.95 2.80
N VAL A 208 -24.59 -0.31 2.91
CA VAL A 208 -25.86 -0.82 2.36
C VAL A 208 -26.42 0.23 1.40
N ALA A 209 -26.61 -0.15 0.15
CA ALA A 209 -27.17 0.75 -0.86
C ALA A 209 -28.56 1.28 -0.44
N GLY A 210 -28.73 2.59 -0.54
CA GLY A 210 -29.99 3.27 -0.16
C GLY A 210 -30.12 3.62 1.32
N GLN A 211 -29.15 3.26 2.18
CA GLN A 211 -29.09 3.74 3.57
C GLN A 211 -28.16 4.95 3.67
N THR A 212 -28.63 5.99 4.37
CA THR A 212 -27.82 7.18 4.69
C THR A 212 -26.91 6.91 5.90
N GLY A 213 -25.69 7.44 5.86
CA GLY A 213 -24.77 7.42 7.03
C GLY A 213 -23.57 6.50 6.91
N GLN A 214 -23.48 5.62 5.91
CA GLN A 214 -22.33 4.78 5.66
C GLN A 214 -21.76 5.05 4.26
N PRO A 215 -20.48 5.50 4.12
CA PRO A 215 -19.86 5.68 2.81
C PRO A 215 -19.62 4.32 2.15
N ALA A 216 -19.65 4.27 0.81
CA ALA A 216 -19.41 3.04 0.06
C ALA A 216 -17.95 2.56 0.16
N THR A 217 -17.02 3.47 0.42
CA THR A 217 -15.59 3.18 0.53
C THR A 217 -14.99 3.85 1.76
N VAL A 218 -13.93 3.26 2.28
CA VAL A 218 -13.09 3.81 3.36
C VAL A 218 -11.67 3.95 2.83
N SER A 219 -11.03 5.08 3.12
CA SER A 219 -9.66 5.32 2.68
C SER A 219 -8.75 5.54 3.87
N ILE A 220 -7.56 4.96 3.80
CA ILE A 220 -6.47 5.21 4.73
C ILE A 220 -5.28 5.78 3.97
N GLN A 221 -4.58 6.73 4.58
CA GLN A 221 -3.43 7.35 3.95
C GLN A 221 -2.26 7.48 4.92
N ARG A 222 -1.05 7.48 4.36
CA ARG A 222 0.20 7.70 5.11
C ARG A 222 1.20 8.45 4.26
N VAL A 223 1.91 9.39 4.87
CA VAL A 223 3.12 9.98 4.29
C VAL A 223 4.31 9.12 4.69
N ILE A 224 5.12 8.74 3.72
CA ILE A 224 6.28 7.87 3.89
C ILE A 224 7.48 8.57 3.27
N SER A 225 8.55 8.74 4.06
CA SER A 225 9.80 9.33 3.56
C SER A 225 10.64 8.32 2.80
N VAL A 226 11.27 8.77 1.72
CA VAL A 226 12.29 8.02 0.97
C VAL A 226 13.65 8.28 1.65
N MET A 227 14.09 7.34 2.49
CA MET A 227 15.22 7.59 3.42
C MET A 227 16.54 7.91 2.69
N ASN A 228 16.81 7.27 1.56
CA ASN A 228 18.05 7.53 0.80
C ASN A 228 18.11 8.95 0.20
N GLN A 229 16.97 9.60 0.03
CA GLN A 229 16.90 10.98 -0.48
C GLN A 229 16.84 12.01 0.65
N THR A 230 16.58 11.58 1.89
CA THR A 230 16.48 12.45 3.07
C THR A 230 17.70 12.37 3.98
N GLY A 231 18.68 11.50 3.65
CA GLY A 231 19.92 11.35 4.39
C GLY A 231 20.80 12.61 4.33
N PRO A 232 21.80 12.75 5.25
CA PRO A 232 22.75 13.85 5.17
C PRO A 232 23.51 13.76 3.85
N THR A 233 23.50 14.86 3.09
CA THR A 233 24.43 15.02 1.98
C THR A 233 25.83 15.14 2.54
N LEU A 234 26.65 14.11 2.30
CA LEU A 234 28.10 14.10 2.65
C LEU A 234 28.85 15.07 1.73
#